data_dff4018473e43e4b92412e466a5bb1ad
#
_entry.id   dff4018473e43e4b92412e466a5bb1ad
#
_cell.length_a   1.000
_cell.length_b   1.000
_cell.length_c   1.000
_cell.angle_alpha   90.00
_cell.angle_beta   90.00
_cell.angle_gamma   90.00
#
_symmetry.space_group_name_H-M   'P 1'
#
loop_
_entity.id
_entity.type
_entity.pdbx_description
1 polymer ?
#
loop_
_entity_poly.entity_id
_entity_poly.type
_entity_poly.pdbx_seq_one_letter_code
_entity_poly.pdbx_strand_id
1 'polypeptide(L)'
;METRRALLVDAFTDEPLAGNVAGVVPAADGLTGEEMGRIAAELGASETAFVLDGEDGTDERIRYFTPTTEVDLCGHATIASYAALFAENEVDSGDRTLRTNVGDLAITVESDGTVWMRQNPPAVDVLGGGDEDDDTDSAAPLNADRLGDALGIDPAALRDIGADLPVAVASTGLPWLVVPVNFLQHLGRADPDAAAIEAISEECDVAGVYAFTFDTLEADSTLHGRAFAPAVGVDEDPVTGTASGAVGGYLRAVDAFDGEFPEELRFEQGHFLDRPGYVRVRVGAVSSGSDGASDVDLRGESAISVAIGGEAVVSMDGALRLPADGDDERGIIEA
;
A
#
# COMPACT_ATOMS: atom_id res chain seq x y z
N MET A 1 12.87 29.70 -18.01
CA MET A 1 11.71 28.94 -17.54
C MET A 1 12.00 27.49 -17.86
N GLU A 2 12.27 26.71 -16.87
CA GLU A 2 12.59 25.29 -17.00
C GLU A 2 11.31 24.49 -17.21
N THR A 3 11.41 23.36 -17.91
CA THR A 3 10.27 22.49 -18.13
C THR A 3 10.62 21.10 -17.64
N ARG A 4 9.75 20.49 -16.84
CA ARG A 4 9.88 19.12 -16.38
C ARG A 4 8.70 18.28 -16.88
N ARG A 5 9.00 17.08 -17.34
CA ARG A 5 7.96 16.10 -17.68
C ARG A 5 7.32 15.58 -16.40
N ALA A 6 6.02 15.40 -16.42
CA ALA A 6 5.26 14.83 -15.34
C ALA A 6 4.14 13.96 -15.89
N LEU A 7 3.95 12.81 -15.25
CA LEU A 7 2.97 11.81 -15.61
C LEU A 7 1.93 11.67 -14.49
N LEU A 8 0.71 11.28 -14.83
CA LEU A 8 -0.17 10.56 -13.92
C LEU A 8 -0.20 9.11 -14.35
N VAL A 9 0.05 8.23 -13.41
CA VAL A 9 0.18 6.79 -13.63
C VAL A 9 -0.74 6.08 -12.66
N ASP A 10 -1.66 5.31 -13.22
CA ASP A 10 -2.59 4.51 -12.43
C ASP A 10 -1.94 3.16 -12.10
N ALA A 11 -1.62 2.93 -10.82
CA ALA A 11 -0.99 1.72 -10.32
C ALA A 11 -2.02 0.63 -10.00
N PHE A 12 -1.57 -0.64 -10.10
CA PHE A 12 -2.36 -1.84 -9.84
C PHE A 12 -3.51 -2.04 -10.83
N THR A 13 -3.34 -1.59 -12.05
CA THR A 13 -4.32 -1.73 -13.14
C THR A 13 -3.64 -1.65 -14.49
N ASP A 14 -4.26 -2.22 -15.51
CA ASP A 14 -3.93 -2.06 -16.93
C ASP A 14 -4.91 -1.10 -17.66
N GLU A 15 -5.94 -0.61 -16.96
CA GLU A 15 -6.94 0.32 -17.47
C GLU A 15 -6.69 1.76 -16.98
N PRO A 16 -6.56 2.75 -17.88
CA PRO A 16 -6.48 4.16 -17.48
C PRO A 16 -7.70 4.62 -16.68
N LEU A 17 -7.49 5.47 -15.67
CA LEU A 17 -8.49 6.03 -14.76
C LEU A 17 -9.09 4.99 -13.78
N ALA A 18 -8.44 3.85 -13.61
CA ALA A 18 -8.71 2.84 -12.60
C ALA A 18 -7.54 2.79 -11.58
N GLY A 19 -7.49 1.79 -10.69
CA GLY A 19 -6.39 1.60 -9.75
C GLY A 19 -6.12 2.80 -8.84
N ASN A 20 -4.87 2.96 -8.41
CA ASN A 20 -4.44 4.04 -7.52
C ASN A 20 -3.48 4.99 -8.27
N VAL A 21 -3.89 6.25 -8.44
CA VAL A 21 -3.14 7.24 -9.22
C VAL A 21 -1.96 7.79 -8.44
N ALA A 22 -0.78 7.81 -9.08
CA ALA A 22 0.41 8.51 -8.60
C ALA A 22 0.88 9.56 -9.62
N GLY A 23 1.40 10.67 -9.13
CA GLY A 23 2.24 11.53 -9.94
C GLY A 23 3.62 10.89 -10.11
N VAL A 24 4.23 11.00 -11.29
CA VAL A 24 5.60 10.54 -11.53
C VAL A 24 6.37 11.61 -12.31
N VAL A 25 7.50 12.02 -11.77
CA VAL A 25 8.48 12.91 -12.44
C VAL A 25 9.72 12.07 -12.75
N PRO A 26 9.86 11.55 -14.00
CA PRO A 26 10.86 10.52 -14.32
C PRO A 26 12.30 11.02 -14.34
N ALA A 27 12.53 12.33 -14.41
CA ALA A 27 13.87 12.95 -14.39
C ALA A 27 13.85 14.15 -13.44
N ALA A 28 14.08 13.89 -12.15
CA ALA A 28 13.94 14.87 -11.09
C ALA A 28 15.28 15.47 -10.61
N ASP A 29 16.39 15.04 -11.21
CA ASP A 29 17.72 15.54 -10.84
C ASP A 29 17.80 17.06 -10.94
N GLY A 30 18.40 17.67 -9.91
CA GLY A 30 18.53 19.12 -9.79
C GLY A 30 17.32 19.83 -9.20
N LEU A 31 16.17 19.18 -9.02
CA LEU A 31 15.03 19.77 -8.30
C LEU A 31 15.32 19.82 -6.79
N THR A 32 15.00 20.95 -6.18
CA THR A 32 15.00 21.08 -4.72
C THR A 32 13.75 20.41 -4.11
N GLY A 33 13.80 20.09 -2.80
CA GLY A 33 12.63 19.55 -2.10
C GLY A 33 11.42 20.51 -2.11
N GLU A 34 11.66 21.84 -2.11
CA GLU A 34 10.61 22.84 -2.23
C GLU A 34 9.93 22.79 -3.61
N GLU A 35 10.70 22.67 -4.69
CA GLU A 35 10.17 22.53 -6.04
C GLU A 35 9.40 21.23 -6.21
N MET A 36 9.90 20.10 -5.67
CA MET A 36 9.21 18.83 -5.65
C MET A 36 7.86 18.94 -4.94
N GLY A 37 7.81 19.56 -3.75
CA GLY A 37 6.57 19.78 -3.02
C GLY A 37 5.56 20.64 -3.81
N ARG A 38 6.03 21.69 -4.49
CA ARG A 38 5.16 22.54 -5.34
C ARG A 38 4.64 21.78 -6.57
N ILE A 39 5.46 20.93 -7.18
CA ILE A 39 5.04 20.06 -8.29
C ILE A 39 3.99 19.06 -7.81
N ALA A 40 4.20 18.40 -6.67
CA ALA A 40 3.25 17.46 -6.10
C ALA A 40 1.89 18.13 -5.80
N ALA A 41 1.93 19.35 -5.22
CA ALA A 41 0.71 20.12 -4.96
C ALA A 41 -0.04 20.51 -6.26
N GLU A 42 0.68 20.82 -7.35
CA GLU A 42 0.09 21.19 -8.64
C GLU A 42 -0.52 19.97 -9.35
N LEU A 43 0.12 18.80 -9.28
CA LEU A 43 -0.39 17.54 -9.85
C LEU A 43 -1.64 17.05 -9.11
N GLY A 44 -1.69 17.24 -7.79
CA GLY A 44 -2.84 16.91 -6.95
C GLY A 44 -3.13 15.41 -6.82
N ALA A 45 -2.20 14.53 -7.21
CA ALA A 45 -2.27 13.10 -6.88
C ALA A 45 -2.03 12.91 -5.37
N SER A 46 -2.50 11.80 -4.80
CA SER A 46 -2.26 11.48 -3.39
C SER A 46 -0.77 11.56 -3.05
N GLU A 47 0.07 10.96 -3.89
CA GLU A 47 1.53 11.06 -3.85
C GLU A 47 2.12 11.26 -5.24
N THR A 48 3.28 11.94 -5.26
CA THR A 48 4.12 12.11 -6.44
C THR A 48 5.51 11.54 -6.17
N ALA A 49 5.96 10.65 -7.02
CA ALA A 49 7.30 10.10 -7.02
C ALA A 49 8.23 10.94 -7.90
N PHE A 50 9.39 11.28 -7.37
CA PHE A 50 10.46 11.99 -8.05
C PHE A 50 11.63 11.04 -8.25
N VAL A 51 11.83 10.58 -9.50
CA VAL A 51 12.89 9.65 -9.84
C VAL A 51 14.18 10.42 -10.09
N LEU A 52 15.24 10.02 -9.40
CA LEU A 52 16.58 10.57 -9.45
C LEU A 52 17.57 9.47 -9.82
N ASP A 53 18.73 9.86 -10.32
CA ASP A 53 19.84 8.95 -10.55
C ASP A 53 20.23 8.23 -9.25
N GLY A 54 20.58 6.96 -9.34
CA GLY A 54 21.02 6.15 -8.20
C GLY A 54 22.34 6.64 -7.61
N GLU A 55 22.51 6.45 -6.32
CA GLU A 55 23.70 6.83 -5.55
C GLU A 55 24.26 5.58 -4.84
N ASP A 56 25.57 5.53 -4.61
CA ASP A 56 26.25 4.52 -3.78
C ASP A 56 25.94 3.05 -4.14
N GLY A 57 25.73 2.78 -5.44
CA GLY A 57 25.51 1.43 -5.96
C GLY A 57 24.04 1.01 -6.04
N THR A 58 23.12 1.92 -5.80
CA THR A 58 21.69 1.74 -6.13
C THR A 58 21.43 2.10 -7.59
N ASP A 59 20.37 1.55 -8.17
CA ASP A 59 20.01 1.81 -9.57
C ASP A 59 19.31 3.15 -9.72
N GLU A 60 18.32 3.42 -8.86
CA GLU A 60 17.58 4.68 -8.79
C GLU A 60 17.45 5.14 -7.33
N ARG A 61 17.12 6.43 -7.17
CA ARG A 61 16.61 7.01 -5.94
C ARG A 61 15.23 7.61 -6.20
N ILE A 62 14.26 7.37 -5.31
CA ILE A 62 12.95 8.02 -5.39
C ILE A 62 12.67 8.77 -4.10
N ARG A 63 12.17 10.01 -4.25
CA ARG A 63 11.58 10.80 -3.17
C ARG A 63 10.09 10.93 -3.43
N TYR A 64 9.30 10.90 -2.37
CA TYR A 64 7.84 10.90 -2.45
C TYR A 64 7.27 12.11 -1.74
N PHE A 65 6.31 12.76 -2.37
CA PHE A 65 5.65 13.93 -1.82
C PHE A 65 4.13 13.78 -1.95
N THR A 66 3.41 14.00 -0.84
CA THR A 66 1.99 14.36 -0.90
C THR A 66 1.88 15.83 -1.35
N PRO A 67 0.68 16.36 -1.62
CA PRO A 67 0.52 17.79 -1.90
C PRO A 67 1.01 18.73 -0.79
N THR A 68 1.26 18.23 0.42
CA THR A 68 1.60 19.05 1.59
C THR A 68 2.93 18.73 2.24
N THR A 69 3.46 17.51 2.09
CA THR A 69 4.68 17.10 2.79
C THR A 69 5.43 16.01 2.05
N GLU A 70 6.74 15.89 2.31
CA GLU A 70 7.53 14.72 1.90
C GLU A 70 7.19 13.54 2.80
N VAL A 71 7.07 12.34 2.19
CA VAL A 71 6.89 11.07 2.89
C VAL A 71 8.03 10.12 2.58
N ASP A 72 8.32 9.21 3.51
CA ASP A 72 9.53 8.38 3.42
C ASP A 72 9.45 7.29 2.36
N LEU A 73 8.26 6.78 2.09
CA LEU A 73 7.98 5.72 1.12
C LEU A 73 6.52 5.75 0.66
N CYS A 74 6.30 5.42 -0.61
CA CYS A 74 4.96 5.16 -1.15
C CYS A 74 4.99 3.96 -2.11
N GLY A 75 4.25 2.88 -1.77
CA GLY A 75 4.25 1.63 -2.53
C GLY A 75 3.67 1.77 -3.92
N HIS A 76 2.45 2.33 -4.06
CA HIS A 76 1.80 2.46 -5.37
C HIS A 76 2.56 3.42 -6.30
N ALA A 77 3.14 4.50 -5.76
CA ALA A 77 3.95 5.42 -6.54
C ALA A 77 5.29 4.79 -7.00
N THR A 78 5.84 3.84 -6.21
CA THR A 78 6.99 3.02 -6.62
C THR A 78 6.63 2.11 -7.81
N ILE A 79 5.52 1.35 -7.70
CA ILE A 79 5.02 0.48 -8.78
C ILE A 79 4.76 1.32 -10.05
N ALA A 80 4.05 2.46 -9.91
CA ALA A 80 3.77 3.41 -10.99
C ALA A 80 5.04 3.90 -11.69
N SER A 81 6.07 4.27 -10.91
CA SER A 81 7.33 4.77 -11.45
C SER A 81 8.06 3.74 -12.30
N TYR A 82 8.27 2.54 -11.77
CA TYR A 82 8.98 1.49 -12.51
C TYR A 82 8.22 0.98 -13.72
N ALA A 83 6.88 0.87 -13.63
CA ALA A 83 6.06 0.49 -14.78
C ALA A 83 6.13 1.54 -15.90
N ALA A 84 6.09 2.84 -15.55
CA ALA A 84 6.25 3.92 -16.54
C ALA A 84 7.65 3.90 -17.17
N LEU A 85 8.72 3.77 -16.39
CA LEU A 85 10.10 3.68 -16.90
C LEU A 85 10.31 2.46 -17.79
N PHE A 86 9.74 1.30 -17.42
CA PHE A 86 9.80 0.09 -18.25
C PHE A 86 9.07 0.24 -19.57
N ALA A 87 7.86 0.80 -19.55
CA ALA A 87 7.07 1.04 -20.76
C ALA A 87 7.79 1.97 -21.77
N GLU A 88 8.67 2.84 -21.28
CA GLU A 88 9.48 3.76 -22.07
C GLU A 88 10.87 3.21 -22.44
N ASN A 89 11.20 1.99 -22.04
CA ASN A 89 12.51 1.35 -22.19
C ASN A 89 13.65 2.14 -21.51
N GLU A 90 13.36 2.87 -20.43
CA GLU A 90 14.35 3.52 -19.58
C GLU A 90 14.92 2.55 -18.55
N VAL A 91 14.14 1.54 -18.16
CA VAL A 91 14.62 0.40 -17.35
C VAL A 91 14.31 -0.92 -18.06
N ASP A 92 15.23 -1.89 -17.94
CA ASP A 92 15.04 -3.25 -18.42
C ASP A 92 14.38 -4.12 -17.35
N SER A 93 13.82 -5.28 -17.76
CA SER A 93 13.39 -6.32 -16.83
C SER A 93 14.56 -6.89 -16.03
N GLY A 94 14.34 -7.16 -14.75
CA GLY A 94 15.35 -7.70 -13.82
C GLY A 94 15.21 -7.13 -12.42
N ASP A 95 16.16 -7.52 -11.58
CA ASP A 95 16.23 -7.04 -10.20
C ASP A 95 16.94 -5.69 -10.15
N ARG A 96 16.43 -4.80 -9.30
CA ARG A 96 16.93 -3.44 -9.10
C ARG A 96 16.97 -3.10 -7.60
N THR A 97 17.85 -2.18 -7.26
CA THR A 97 17.95 -1.63 -5.91
C THR A 97 17.55 -0.17 -5.91
N LEU A 98 16.41 0.11 -5.29
CA LEU A 98 15.88 1.45 -5.15
C LEU A 98 16.29 2.07 -3.81
N ARG A 99 16.89 3.28 -3.81
CA ARG A 99 17.13 4.09 -2.62
C ARG A 99 15.88 4.91 -2.29
N THR A 100 15.46 4.85 -1.01
CA THR A 100 14.37 5.68 -0.46
C THR A 100 14.79 6.30 0.88
N ASN A 101 13.93 7.09 1.50
CA ASN A 101 14.20 7.66 2.83
C ASN A 101 14.16 6.58 3.95
N VAL A 102 13.50 5.43 3.73
CA VAL A 102 13.53 4.28 4.65
C VAL A 102 14.71 3.33 4.43
N GLY A 103 15.53 3.57 3.39
CA GLY A 103 16.65 2.73 3.01
C GLY A 103 16.50 2.12 1.62
N ASP A 104 17.28 1.07 1.36
CA ASP A 104 17.30 0.41 0.07
C ASP A 104 16.22 -0.68 -0.01
N LEU A 105 15.49 -0.69 -1.11
CA LEU A 105 14.42 -1.64 -1.39
C LEU A 105 14.77 -2.48 -2.63
N ALA A 106 14.45 -3.76 -2.57
CA ALA A 106 14.53 -4.65 -3.72
C ALA A 106 13.25 -4.53 -4.56
N ILE A 107 13.43 -4.17 -5.83
CA ILE A 107 12.41 -4.10 -6.86
C ILE A 107 12.73 -5.14 -7.92
N THR A 108 11.74 -5.82 -8.44
CA THR A 108 11.89 -6.70 -9.60
C THR A 108 10.90 -6.25 -10.68
N VAL A 109 11.38 -6.00 -11.88
CA VAL A 109 10.55 -5.72 -13.06
C VAL A 109 10.52 -7.00 -13.91
N GLU A 110 9.34 -7.60 -14.08
CA GLU A 110 9.17 -8.78 -14.90
C GLU A 110 9.12 -8.41 -16.40
N SER A 111 9.34 -9.39 -17.27
CA SER A 111 9.39 -9.15 -18.74
C SER A 111 8.06 -8.74 -19.35
N ASP A 112 6.95 -8.92 -18.64
CA ASP A 112 5.61 -8.48 -19.02
C ASP A 112 5.26 -7.07 -18.51
N GLY A 113 6.19 -6.45 -17.73
CA GLY A 113 6.00 -5.12 -17.14
C GLY A 113 5.44 -5.13 -15.72
N THR A 114 5.12 -6.30 -15.18
CA THR A 114 4.73 -6.40 -13.76
C THR A 114 5.89 -5.97 -12.87
N VAL A 115 5.62 -5.05 -11.96
CA VAL A 115 6.59 -4.55 -10.99
C VAL A 115 6.32 -5.18 -9.63
N TRP A 116 7.37 -5.71 -8.99
CA TRP A 116 7.33 -6.28 -7.64
C TRP A 116 8.18 -5.46 -6.69
N MET A 117 7.65 -5.19 -5.52
CA MET A 117 8.35 -4.53 -4.43
C MET A 117 8.38 -5.45 -3.21
N ARG A 118 9.59 -5.78 -2.75
CA ARG A 118 9.77 -6.54 -1.51
C ARG A 118 9.43 -5.66 -0.31
N GLN A 119 8.68 -6.23 0.64
CA GLN A 119 8.31 -5.58 1.88
C GLN A 119 9.09 -6.15 3.07
N ASN A 120 8.93 -5.52 4.23
CA ASN A 120 9.46 -6.07 5.48
C ASN A 120 8.79 -7.42 5.81
N PRO A 121 9.44 -8.28 6.61
CA PRO A 121 8.80 -9.48 7.13
C PRO A 121 7.47 -9.13 7.82
N PRO A 122 6.44 -9.95 7.66
CA PRO A 122 5.13 -9.66 8.24
C PRO A 122 5.16 -9.85 9.76
N ALA A 123 4.51 -8.94 10.46
CA ALA A 123 4.16 -9.07 11.88
C ALA A 123 2.63 -9.18 11.96
N VAL A 124 2.13 -10.14 12.75
CA VAL A 124 0.69 -10.39 12.91
C VAL A 124 0.39 -10.59 14.39
N ASP A 125 -0.52 -9.79 14.91
CA ASP A 125 -1.03 -9.85 16.28
C ASP A 125 -2.55 -10.07 16.25
N VAL A 126 -2.98 -11.28 16.64
CA VAL A 126 -4.39 -11.68 16.62
C VAL A 126 -5.11 -11.09 17.84
N LEU A 127 -6.14 -10.30 17.58
CA LEU A 127 -6.93 -9.66 18.62
C LEU A 127 -8.04 -10.61 19.13
N GLY A 128 -8.16 -10.77 20.44
CA GLY A 128 -9.25 -11.54 21.08
C GLY A 128 -8.96 -13.00 21.37
N GLY A 129 -7.71 -13.48 21.26
CA GLY A 129 -7.26 -14.81 21.68
C GLY A 129 -6.81 -14.94 23.13
N GLY A 130 -6.99 -13.89 23.94
CA GLY A 130 -6.65 -13.91 25.37
C GLY A 130 -7.74 -14.62 26.18
N ASP A 131 -7.31 -15.45 27.16
CA ASP A 131 -8.21 -16.09 28.12
C ASP A 131 -9.11 -15.03 28.79
N GLU A 132 -10.40 -15.35 28.99
CA GLU A 132 -11.45 -14.47 29.54
C GLU A 132 -11.15 -13.92 30.95
N ASP A 133 -9.93 -14.13 31.49
CA ASP A 133 -9.51 -13.79 32.85
C ASP A 133 -8.55 -12.59 32.94
N ASP A 134 -8.20 -11.90 31.83
CA ASP A 134 -7.33 -10.71 31.89
C ASP A 134 -8.16 -9.44 32.11
N ASP A 135 -8.44 -9.17 33.41
CA ASP A 135 -9.15 -8.01 33.94
C ASP A 135 -8.24 -6.74 33.89
N THR A 136 -7.62 -6.49 32.74
CA THR A 136 -6.92 -5.21 32.49
C THR A 136 -7.94 -4.16 32.10
N ASP A 137 -7.93 -3.05 32.83
CA ASP A 137 -8.76 -1.83 32.72
C ASP A 137 -8.49 -1.10 31.38
N SER A 138 -8.75 -1.79 30.27
CA SER A 138 -8.59 -1.32 28.89
C SER A 138 -9.94 -0.97 28.29
N ALA A 139 -9.98 0.03 27.40
CA ALA A 139 -11.14 0.47 26.63
C ALA A 139 -11.98 -0.71 26.13
N ALA A 140 -13.30 -0.51 25.97
CA ALA A 140 -14.24 -1.58 25.58
C ALA A 140 -13.66 -2.46 24.46
N PRO A 141 -13.61 -3.80 24.65
CA PRO A 141 -12.90 -4.69 23.73
C PRO A 141 -13.38 -4.47 22.28
N LEU A 142 -12.45 -4.52 21.35
CA LEU A 142 -12.74 -4.40 19.92
C LEU A 142 -13.49 -5.67 19.50
N ASN A 143 -14.82 -5.58 19.48
CA ASN A 143 -15.71 -6.68 19.17
C ASN A 143 -16.49 -6.43 17.86
N ALA A 144 -17.21 -7.45 17.38
CA ALA A 144 -17.97 -7.36 16.15
C ALA A 144 -19.04 -6.26 16.15
N ASP A 145 -19.64 -5.91 17.31
CA ASP A 145 -20.63 -4.86 17.40
C ASP A 145 -19.98 -3.49 17.15
N ARG A 146 -18.86 -3.20 17.81
CA ARG A 146 -18.11 -1.94 17.64
C ARG A 146 -17.54 -1.80 16.23
N LEU A 147 -16.98 -2.87 15.66
CA LEU A 147 -16.49 -2.88 14.28
C LEU A 147 -17.63 -2.75 13.27
N GLY A 148 -18.75 -3.41 13.49
CA GLY A 148 -19.94 -3.29 12.66
C GLY A 148 -20.49 -1.87 12.64
N ASP A 149 -20.60 -1.23 13.81
CA ASP A 149 -21.01 0.17 13.92
C ASP A 149 -20.04 1.11 13.20
N ALA A 150 -18.71 0.91 13.35
CA ALA A 150 -17.70 1.75 12.72
C ALA A 150 -17.64 1.58 11.20
N LEU A 151 -17.83 0.35 10.69
CA LEU A 151 -17.85 0.05 9.25
C LEU A 151 -19.23 0.29 8.61
N GLY A 152 -20.27 0.55 9.39
CA GLY A 152 -21.65 0.69 8.89
C GLY A 152 -22.21 -0.61 8.33
N ILE A 153 -21.82 -1.77 8.88
CA ILE A 153 -22.30 -3.10 8.45
C ILE A 153 -22.94 -3.88 9.60
N ASP A 154 -23.79 -4.86 9.26
CA ASP A 154 -24.39 -5.72 10.27
C ASP A 154 -23.28 -6.52 11.01
N PRO A 155 -23.16 -6.44 12.34
CA PRO A 155 -22.19 -7.19 13.10
C PRO A 155 -22.25 -8.72 12.90
N ALA A 156 -23.36 -9.28 12.45
CA ALA A 156 -23.48 -10.68 12.08
C ALA A 156 -22.53 -11.04 10.91
N ALA A 157 -22.26 -10.08 10.01
CA ALA A 157 -21.33 -10.26 8.90
C ALA A 157 -19.88 -10.45 9.34
N LEU A 158 -19.55 -10.08 10.58
CA LEU A 158 -18.23 -10.22 11.19
C LEU A 158 -18.10 -11.45 12.08
N ARG A 159 -19.22 -12.12 12.43
CA ARG A 159 -19.24 -13.30 13.31
C ARG A 159 -19.32 -14.61 12.55
N ASP A 160 -20.08 -14.63 11.46
CA ASP A 160 -20.33 -15.85 10.65
C ASP A 160 -19.41 -15.91 9.43
N ILE A 161 -18.13 -15.73 9.65
CA ILE A 161 -17.10 -15.84 8.62
C ILE A 161 -16.80 -17.34 8.48
N GLY A 162 -17.20 -17.99 7.39
CA GLY A 162 -17.12 -19.44 7.19
C GLY A 162 -15.75 -20.10 7.33
N ALA A 163 -14.72 -19.35 7.74
CA ALA A 163 -13.39 -19.78 8.10
C ALA A 163 -13.02 -19.19 9.47
N ASP A 164 -12.11 -19.82 10.19
CA ASP A 164 -11.61 -19.36 11.50
C ASP A 164 -10.61 -18.21 11.31
N LEU A 165 -11.12 -17.05 10.87
CA LEU A 165 -10.35 -15.86 10.55
C LEU A 165 -10.54 -14.78 11.63
N PRO A 166 -9.62 -14.65 12.58
CA PRO A 166 -9.72 -13.66 13.64
C PRO A 166 -9.41 -12.24 13.14
N VAL A 167 -9.96 -11.22 13.78
CA VAL A 167 -9.49 -9.85 13.61
C VAL A 167 -8.05 -9.75 14.13
N ALA A 168 -7.18 -9.05 13.40
CA ALA A 168 -5.76 -8.96 13.74
C ALA A 168 -5.19 -7.59 13.36
N VAL A 169 -4.14 -7.17 14.05
CA VAL A 169 -3.22 -6.15 13.56
C VAL A 169 -2.15 -6.85 12.72
N ALA A 170 -2.00 -6.46 11.47
CA ALA A 170 -0.97 -6.99 10.59
C ALA A 170 -0.16 -5.87 9.95
N SER A 171 1.14 -6.10 9.75
CA SER A 171 2.07 -5.10 9.22
C SER A 171 3.17 -5.75 8.40
N THR A 172 3.56 -5.07 7.33
CA THR A 172 4.82 -5.28 6.59
C THR A 172 5.64 -3.99 6.52
N GLY A 173 5.43 -3.11 7.51
CA GLY A 173 6.03 -1.77 7.63
C GLY A 173 5.01 -0.75 8.14
N LEU A 174 3.82 -0.70 7.56
CA LEU A 174 2.69 0.11 8.03
C LEU A 174 1.62 -0.83 8.60
N PRO A 175 1.24 -0.71 9.89
CA PRO A 175 0.26 -1.59 10.50
C PRO A 175 -1.17 -1.27 10.05
N TRP A 176 -1.97 -2.32 9.87
CA TRP A 176 -3.38 -2.28 9.48
C TRP A 176 -4.22 -3.18 10.38
N LEU A 177 -5.41 -2.74 10.74
CA LEU A 177 -6.41 -3.59 11.35
C LEU A 177 -7.10 -4.41 10.26
N VAL A 178 -6.88 -5.72 10.26
CA VAL A 178 -7.43 -6.66 9.29
C VAL A 178 -8.74 -7.21 9.81
N VAL A 179 -9.82 -6.96 9.07
CA VAL A 179 -11.19 -7.32 9.47
C VAL A 179 -11.83 -8.19 8.39
N PRO A 180 -11.93 -9.51 8.61
CA PRO A 180 -12.67 -10.40 7.71
C PRO A 180 -14.18 -10.12 7.75
N VAL A 181 -14.83 -10.18 6.58
CA VAL A 181 -16.28 -9.99 6.38
C VAL A 181 -16.83 -11.16 5.56
N ASN A 182 -17.99 -11.70 5.90
CA ASN A 182 -18.44 -12.95 5.31
C ASN A 182 -18.78 -12.90 3.81
N PHE A 183 -19.44 -11.87 3.30
CA PHE A 183 -19.84 -11.78 1.88
C PHE A 183 -19.59 -10.39 1.30
N LEU A 184 -19.28 -10.35 -0.01
CA LEU A 184 -19.10 -9.11 -0.77
C LEU A 184 -20.30 -8.15 -0.65
N GLN A 185 -21.51 -8.69 -0.56
CA GLN A 185 -22.70 -7.88 -0.38
C GLN A 185 -22.67 -7.02 0.90
N HIS A 186 -22.07 -7.53 1.99
CA HIS A 186 -21.94 -6.79 3.24
C HIS A 186 -20.80 -5.76 3.13
N LEU A 187 -19.67 -6.18 2.61
CA LEU A 187 -18.52 -5.31 2.37
C LEU A 187 -18.87 -4.15 1.41
N GLY A 188 -19.62 -4.43 0.33
CA GLY A 188 -20.04 -3.43 -0.64
C GLY A 188 -21.07 -2.43 -0.14
N ARG A 189 -21.75 -2.73 0.98
CA ARG A 189 -22.70 -1.82 1.63
C ARG A 189 -22.10 -1.06 2.80
N ALA A 190 -20.85 -1.29 3.12
CA ALA A 190 -20.17 -0.59 4.20
C ALA A 190 -20.25 0.94 3.95
N ASP A 191 -20.71 1.65 4.96
CA ASP A 191 -20.81 3.12 5.03
C ASP A 191 -20.07 3.55 6.31
N PRO A 192 -18.74 3.64 6.27
CA PRO A 192 -17.91 3.78 7.45
C PRO A 192 -18.08 5.16 8.11
N ASP A 193 -18.17 5.16 9.43
CA ASP A 193 -18.03 6.37 10.24
C ASP A 193 -16.54 6.70 10.39
N ALA A 194 -16.09 7.73 9.67
CA ALA A 194 -14.68 8.14 9.66
C ALA A 194 -14.13 8.41 11.08
N ALA A 195 -14.92 9.05 11.96
CA ALA A 195 -14.47 9.34 13.31
C ALA A 195 -14.36 8.08 14.19
N ALA A 196 -15.24 7.09 13.97
CA ALA A 196 -15.17 5.81 14.65
C ALA A 196 -13.97 4.97 14.17
N ILE A 197 -13.71 4.97 12.84
CA ILE A 197 -12.51 4.31 12.26
C ILE A 197 -11.23 4.98 12.77
N GLU A 198 -11.16 6.32 12.79
CA GLU A 198 -10.01 7.07 13.33
C GLU A 198 -9.74 6.70 14.79
N ALA A 199 -10.76 6.69 15.65
CA ALA A 199 -10.63 6.32 17.05
C ALA A 199 -10.14 4.87 17.24
N ILE A 200 -10.61 3.92 16.43
CA ILE A 200 -10.14 2.54 16.43
C ILE A 200 -8.69 2.47 15.95
N SER A 201 -8.33 3.21 14.91
CA SER A 201 -6.98 3.26 14.37
C SER A 201 -5.97 3.79 15.40
N GLU A 202 -6.32 4.86 16.11
CA GLU A 202 -5.50 5.41 17.19
C GLU A 202 -5.34 4.42 18.36
N GLU A 203 -6.43 3.75 18.77
CA GLU A 203 -6.40 2.77 19.87
C GLU A 203 -5.53 1.55 19.54
N CYS A 204 -5.58 1.07 18.30
CA CYS A 204 -4.82 -0.09 17.85
C CYS A 204 -3.43 0.26 17.30
N ASP A 205 -3.05 1.54 17.27
CA ASP A 205 -1.79 2.04 16.66
C ASP A 205 -1.62 1.55 15.21
N VAL A 206 -2.66 1.72 14.39
CA VAL A 206 -2.72 1.31 12.97
C VAL A 206 -3.02 2.49 12.06
N ALA A 207 -2.63 2.40 10.79
CA ALA A 207 -2.94 3.41 9.77
C ALA A 207 -4.43 3.47 9.45
N GLY A 208 -5.12 2.35 9.54
CA GLY A 208 -6.55 2.24 9.22
C GLY A 208 -7.04 0.79 9.30
N VAL A 209 -8.25 0.61 8.79
CA VAL A 209 -8.94 -0.69 8.74
C VAL A 209 -8.94 -1.21 7.31
N TYR A 210 -8.47 -2.44 7.12
CA TYR A 210 -8.62 -3.19 5.88
C TYR A 210 -9.66 -4.28 6.07
N ALA A 211 -10.86 -4.05 5.56
CA ALA A 211 -11.95 -5.02 5.57
C ALA A 211 -11.92 -5.85 4.29
N PHE A 212 -12.06 -7.18 4.39
CA PHE A 212 -11.97 -8.06 3.22
C PHE A 212 -12.92 -9.25 3.29
N THR A 213 -13.20 -9.84 2.13
CA THR A 213 -13.96 -11.09 1.98
C THR A 213 -13.34 -11.97 0.90
N PHE A 214 -13.52 -13.30 1.00
CA PHE A 214 -13.18 -14.25 -0.07
C PHE A 214 -14.23 -14.33 -1.19
N ASP A 215 -15.37 -13.64 -1.03
CA ASP A 215 -16.37 -13.50 -2.08
C ASP A 215 -15.94 -12.37 -3.03
N THR A 216 -15.57 -12.70 -4.26
CA THR A 216 -14.93 -11.83 -5.23
C THR A 216 -15.80 -11.53 -6.45
N LEU A 217 -15.52 -10.45 -7.16
CA LEU A 217 -16.13 -10.11 -8.44
C LEU A 217 -15.48 -10.89 -9.58
N GLU A 218 -14.15 -10.99 -9.54
CA GLU A 218 -13.36 -11.69 -10.55
C GLU A 218 -12.99 -13.09 -10.08
N ALA A 219 -13.17 -14.07 -10.97
CA ALA A 219 -12.99 -15.49 -10.62
C ALA A 219 -11.54 -15.90 -10.31
N ASP A 220 -10.58 -15.11 -10.76
CA ASP A 220 -9.14 -15.29 -10.51
C ASP A 220 -8.62 -14.47 -9.33
N SER A 221 -9.48 -13.66 -8.71
CA SER A 221 -9.14 -12.94 -7.47
C SER A 221 -9.27 -13.86 -6.26
N THR A 222 -8.36 -13.68 -5.29
CA THR A 222 -8.35 -14.42 -4.03
C THR A 222 -9.30 -13.82 -3.01
N LEU A 223 -9.34 -12.49 -2.95
CA LEU A 223 -10.20 -11.75 -2.03
C LEU A 223 -10.57 -10.38 -2.61
N HIS A 224 -11.64 -9.79 -2.07
CA HIS A 224 -12.04 -8.42 -2.29
C HIS A 224 -11.82 -7.60 -1.01
N GLY A 225 -11.10 -6.48 -1.12
CA GLY A 225 -10.77 -5.62 -0.01
C GLY A 225 -11.32 -4.20 -0.14
N ARG A 226 -11.45 -3.51 1.00
CA ARG A 226 -11.65 -2.06 1.14
C ARG A 226 -10.76 -1.54 2.25
N ALA A 227 -10.08 -0.42 2.02
CA ALA A 227 -9.15 0.20 2.95
C ALA A 227 -9.66 1.57 3.41
N PHE A 228 -9.88 1.74 4.70
CA PHE A 228 -10.35 2.98 5.33
C PHE A 228 -9.27 3.52 6.26
N ALA A 229 -8.75 4.70 5.97
CA ALA A 229 -7.61 5.27 6.70
C ALA A 229 -7.78 6.77 7.04
N PRO A 230 -8.90 7.18 7.66
CA PRO A 230 -9.14 8.59 7.99
C PRO A 230 -8.09 9.17 8.95
N ALA A 231 -7.47 8.35 9.81
CA ALA A 231 -6.39 8.75 10.72
C ALA A 231 -5.14 9.30 9.97
N VAL A 232 -4.94 8.90 8.72
CA VAL A 232 -3.86 9.41 7.86
C VAL A 232 -4.38 10.33 6.74
N GLY A 233 -5.64 10.77 6.84
CA GLY A 233 -6.24 11.75 5.93
C GLY A 233 -6.85 11.18 4.66
N VAL A 234 -7.08 9.86 4.60
CA VAL A 234 -7.67 9.16 3.44
C VAL A 234 -8.92 8.43 3.88
N ASP A 235 -10.12 8.93 3.54
CA ASP A 235 -11.37 8.29 3.95
C ASP A 235 -11.44 6.84 3.45
N GLU A 236 -11.19 6.62 2.16
CA GLU A 236 -11.05 5.30 1.55
C GLU A 236 -9.99 5.34 0.44
N ASP A 237 -9.00 4.43 0.51
CA ASP A 237 -7.95 4.32 -0.50
C ASP A 237 -8.38 3.33 -1.60
N PRO A 238 -8.28 3.70 -2.87
CA PRO A 238 -8.77 2.85 -3.96
C PRO A 238 -8.03 1.52 -4.06
N VAL A 239 -6.69 1.49 -3.92
CA VAL A 239 -5.90 0.24 -3.96
C VAL A 239 -4.67 0.38 -3.07
N THR A 240 -4.58 -0.47 -2.05
CA THR A 240 -3.63 -0.32 -0.96
C THR A 240 -2.59 -1.45 -0.94
N GLY A 241 -1.41 -1.19 -1.50
CA GLY A 241 -0.33 -2.19 -1.57
C GLY A 241 0.18 -2.64 -0.20
N THR A 242 0.38 -1.70 0.76
CA THR A 242 0.89 -2.00 2.10
C THR A 242 -0.07 -2.87 2.90
N ALA A 243 -1.37 -2.58 2.84
CA ALA A 243 -2.39 -3.39 3.47
C ALA A 243 -2.48 -4.78 2.82
N SER A 244 -2.40 -4.86 1.49
CA SER A 244 -2.41 -6.15 0.76
C SER A 244 -1.23 -7.04 1.18
N GLY A 245 -0.04 -6.48 1.33
CA GLY A 245 1.12 -7.21 1.85
C GLY A 245 0.90 -7.71 3.28
N ALA A 246 0.38 -6.85 4.15
CA ALA A 246 0.05 -7.19 5.54
C ALA A 246 -1.00 -8.32 5.62
N VAL A 247 -2.06 -8.24 4.79
CA VAL A 247 -3.10 -9.28 4.69
C VAL A 247 -2.53 -10.58 4.15
N GLY A 248 -1.64 -10.56 3.16
CA GLY A 248 -0.93 -11.76 2.70
C GLY A 248 -0.18 -12.46 3.82
N GLY A 249 0.56 -11.68 4.65
CA GLY A 249 1.22 -12.18 5.85
C GLY A 249 0.24 -12.73 6.90
N TYR A 250 -0.87 -12.05 7.12
CA TYR A 250 -1.96 -12.48 8.00
C TYR A 250 -2.55 -13.81 7.55
N LEU A 251 -2.96 -13.94 6.29
CA LEU A 251 -3.54 -15.19 5.75
C LEU A 251 -2.60 -16.38 5.92
N ARG A 252 -1.28 -16.14 5.78
CA ARG A 252 -0.27 -17.17 6.03
C ARG A 252 -0.18 -17.54 7.51
N ALA A 253 -0.23 -16.55 8.41
CA ALA A 253 -0.11 -16.76 9.85
C ALA A 253 -1.31 -17.50 10.47
N VAL A 254 -2.54 -17.27 9.94
CA VAL A 254 -3.76 -17.93 10.41
C VAL A 254 -4.08 -19.23 9.65
N ASP A 255 -3.19 -19.68 8.75
CA ASP A 255 -3.37 -20.89 7.93
C ASP A 255 -4.69 -20.88 7.13
N ALA A 256 -5.03 -19.76 6.53
CA ALA A 256 -6.33 -19.51 5.86
C ALA A 256 -6.64 -20.49 4.70
N PHE A 257 -5.68 -21.28 4.24
CA PHE A 257 -5.79 -22.21 3.12
C PHE A 257 -5.50 -23.69 3.51
N ASP A 258 -5.70 -24.05 4.77
CA ASP A 258 -5.57 -25.45 5.27
C ASP A 258 -4.21 -26.10 4.90
N GLY A 259 -3.11 -25.34 4.97
CA GLY A 259 -1.75 -25.82 4.68
C GLY A 259 -1.34 -25.77 3.21
N GLU A 260 -2.25 -25.51 2.28
CA GLU A 260 -1.97 -25.37 0.83
C GLU A 260 -1.93 -23.90 0.40
N PHE A 261 -0.94 -23.15 0.90
CA PHE A 261 -0.83 -21.71 0.62
C PHE A 261 -0.46 -21.46 -0.85
N PRO A 262 -1.24 -20.63 -1.60
CA PRO A 262 -0.94 -20.31 -2.99
C PRO A 262 0.42 -19.63 -3.16
N GLU A 263 1.10 -19.88 -4.30
CA GLU A 263 2.36 -19.19 -4.63
C GLU A 263 2.16 -17.69 -4.82
N GLU A 264 0.99 -17.30 -5.32
CA GLU A 264 0.60 -15.93 -5.56
C GLU A 264 -0.89 -15.75 -5.26
N LEU A 265 -1.21 -14.67 -4.60
CA LEU A 265 -2.56 -14.20 -4.30
C LEU A 265 -2.85 -12.97 -5.15
N ARG A 266 -4.11 -12.79 -5.58
CA ARG A 266 -4.57 -11.62 -6.29
C ARG A 266 -5.71 -10.97 -5.51
N PHE A 267 -5.50 -9.76 -5.02
CA PHE A 267 -6.47 -9.01 -4.25
C PHE A 267 -7.10 -7.94 -5.11
N GLU A 268 -8.42 -7.95 -5.22
CA GLU A 268 -9.16 -6.89 -5.90
C GLU A 268 -9.64 -5.83 -4.89
N GLN A 269 -9.62 -4.55 -5.29
CA GLN A 269 -10.02 -3.41 -4.48
C GLN A 269 -10.52 -2.27 -5.37
N GLY A 270 -11.20 -1.26 -4.80
CA GLY A 270 -11.54 -0.01 -5.49
C GLY A 270 -12.79 -0.05 -6.35
N HIS A 271 -13.46 -1.18 -6.50
CA HIS A 271 -14.67 -1.32 -7.32
C HIS A 271 -15.82 -0.42 -6.83
N PHE A 272 -15.90 -0.16 -5.54
CA PHE A 272 -16.92 0.73 -4.96
C PHE A 272 -16.57 2.22 -5.05
N LEU A 273 -15.38 2.53 -5.58
CA LEU A 273 -14.91 3.89 -5.88
C LEU A 273 -14.82 4.16 -7.39
N ASP A 274 -15.35 3.25 -8.22
CA ASP A 274 -15.20 3.26 -9.68
C ASP A 274 -13.73 3.32 -10.15
N ARG A 275 -12.81 2.78 -9.32
CA ARG A 275 -11.37 2.69 -9.60
C ARG A 275 -10.84 1.27 -9.30
N PRO A 276 -11.34 0.25 -10.01
CA PRO A 276 -10.91 -1.13 -9.75
C PRO A 276 -9.41 -1.32 -9.95
N GLY A 277 -8.79 -2.09 -9.06
CA GLY A 277 -7.39 -2.44 -9.18
C GLY A 277 -7.06 -3.75 -8.48
N TYR A 278 -5.87 -4.28 -8.77
CA TYR A 278 -5.47 -5.63 -8.42
C TYR A 278 -4.05 -5.64 -7.89
N VAL A 279 -3.90 -5.98 -6.62
CA VAL A 279 -2.58 -6.19 -6.00
C VAL A 279 -2.26 -7.68 -6.03
N ARG A 280 -1.13 -8.02 -6.63
CA ARG A 280 -0.57 -9.37 -6.58
C ARG A 280 0.31 -9.46 -5.33
N VAL A 281 0.20 -10.56 -4.59
CA VAL A 281 0.94 -10.75 -3.33
C VAL A 281 1.60 -12.13 -3.34
N ARG A 282 2.91 -12.15 -3.11
CA ARG A 282 3.70 -13.39 -2.93
C ARG A 282 4.17 -13.47 -1.49
N VAL A 283 3.88 -14.59 -0.83
CA VAL A 283 4.30 -14.88 0.53
C VAL A 283 5.08 -16.18 0.53
N GLY A 284 6.35 -16.13 0.80
CA GLY A 284 7.24 -17.29 0.73
C GLY A 284 8.25 -17.34 1.86
N ALA A 285 9.00 -18.44 1.94
CA ALA A 285 10.19 -18.49 2.79
C ALA A 285 11.30 -17.62 2.17
N VAL A 286 12.05 -16.91 2.99
CA VAL A 286 13.25 -16.22 2.53
C VAL A 286 14.20 -17.27 1.95
N SER A 287 14.38 -17.27 0.62
CA SER A 287 15.45 -18.07 0.00
C SER A 287 16.77 -17.46 0.45
N SER A 288 17.60 -18.25 1.14
CA SER A 288 18.98 -17.90 1.46
C SER A 288 19.74 -17.65 0.15
N GLY A 289 19.76 -16.38 -0.29
CA GLY A 289 20.68 -15.90 -1.30
C GLY A 289 22.10 -16.12 -0.81
N SER A 290 23.07 -16.16 -1.72
CA SER A 290 24.47 -16.55 -1.58
C SER A 290 25.32 -15.81 -0.52
N ASP A 291 24.76 -15.01 0.34
CA ASP A 291 25.40 -14.30 1.43
C ASP A 291 24.96 -14.86 2.80
N GLY A 292 25.32 -16.08 3.07
CA GLY A 292 25.63 -16.76 4.33
C GLY A 292 24.95 -16.40 5.67
N ALA A 293 23.94 -15.57 5.71
CA ALA A 293 23.11 -15.28 6.87
C ALA A 293 21.75 -15.94 6.68
N SER A 294 21.52 -17.06 7.33
CA SER A 294 20.17 -17.63 7.49
C SER A 294 19.42 -16.72 8.46
N ASP A 295 18.53 -15.86 7.95
CA ASP A 295 17.53 -15.18 8.78
C ASP A 295 16.55 -16.26 9.28
N VAL A 296 16.87 -16.82 10.44
CA VAL A 296 15.98 -17.67 11.23
C VAL A 296 15.45 -16.76 12.31
N ASP A 297 14.13 -16.77 12.52
CA ASP A 297 13.54 -16.08 13.66
C ASP A 297 14.04 -16.70 14.99
N LEU A 298 13.72 -16.07 16.13
CA LEU A 298 14.09 -16.55 17.47
C LEU A 298 13.51 -17.94 17.82
N ARG A 299 12.65 -18.50 16.97
CA ARG A 299 12.03 -19.83 17.10
C ARG A 299 12.68 -20.86 16.16
N GLY A 300 13.62 -20.46 15.28
CA GLY A 300 14.31 -21.34 14.35
C GLY A 300 13.53 -21.63 13.07
N GLU A 301 12.48 -20.85 12.77
CA GLU A 301 11.73 -20.95 11.52
C GLU A 301 12.35 -20.03 10.45
N SER A 302 12.23 -20.41 9.17
CA SER A 302 12.67 -19.59 8.07
C SER A 302 11.85 -18.29 8.05
N ALA A 303 12.53 -17.14 8.00
CA ALA A 303 11.86 -15.85 7.92
C ALA A 303 10.89 -15.82 6.71
N ILE A 304 9.69 -15.29 6.91
CA ILE A 304 8.69 -15.15 5.85
C ILE A 304 9.04 -13.88 5.06
N SER A 305 9.05 -13.98 3.73
CA SER A 305 9.15 -12.84 2.83
C SER A 305 7.80 -12.49 2.25
N VAL A 306 7.52 -11.21 2.13
CA VAL A 306 6.34 -10.69 1.43
C VAL A 306 6.80 -9.79 0.30
N ALA A 307 6.19 -9.95 -0.87
CA ALA A 307 6.31 -9.01 -1.97
C ALA A 307 4.92 -8.65 -2.48
N ILE A 308 4.72 -7.38 -2.79
CA ILE A 308 3.55 -6.90 -3.51
C ILE A 308 3.94 -6.56 -4.93
N GLY A 309 3.03 -6.75 -5.86
CA GLY A 309 3.27 -6.43 -7.25
C GLY A 309 1.99 -6.03 -7.98
N GLY A 310 2.18 -5.49 -9.17
CA GLY A 310 1.09 -5.13 -10.06
C GLY A 310 1.59 -4.49 -11.33
N GLU A 311 0.66 -4.29 -12.24
CA GLU A 311 0.83 -3.51 -13.46
C GLU A 311 0.52 -2.04 -13.17
N ALA A 312 0.92 -1.14 -14.07
CA ALA A 312 0.46 0.24 -14.03
C ALA A 312 0.42 0.82 -15.44
N VAL A 313 -0.43 1.83 -15.63
CA VAL A 313 -0.63 2.45 -16.94
C VAL A 313 -0.55 3.96 -16.84
N VAL A 314 0.12 4.60 -17.80
CA VAL A 314 0.18 6.07 -17.89
C VAL A 314 -1.17 6.59 -18.39
N SER A 315 -1.86 7.36 -17.56
CA SER A 315 -3.14 8.00 -17.91
C SER A 315 -2.97 9.46 -18.38
N MET A 316 -1.88 10.13 -18.00
CA MET A 316 -1.55 11.47 -18.48
C MET A 316 -0.04 11.62 -18.66
N ASP A 317 0.37 12.21 -19.78
CA ASP A 317 1.75 12.63 -20.05
C ASP A 317 1.76 14.13 -20.36
N GLY A 318 2.52 14.89 -19.60
CA GLY A 318 2.52 16.34 -19.69
C GLY A 318 3.86 16.98 -19.31
N ALA A 319 3.88 18.30 -19.35
CA ALA A 319 5.06 19.09 -19.03
C ALA A 319 4.69 20.26 -18.10
N LEU A 320 5.33 20.30 -16.94
CA LEU A 320 5.25 21.41 -16.01
C LEU A 320 6.29 22.47 -16.32
N ARG A 321 5.93 23.74 -16.21
CA ARG A 321 6.84 24.87 -16.34
C ARG A 321 7.19 25.39 -14.95
N LEU A 322 8.47 25.34 -14.63
CA LEU A 322 8.98 25.88 -13.37
C LEU A 322 9.24 27.37 -13.48
N PRO A 323 9.09 28.14 -12.38
CA PRO A 323 9.52 29.54 -12.32
C PRO A 323 11.00 29.66 -12.71
N ALA A 324 11.42 30.82 -13.22
CA ALA A 324 12.84 31.06 -13.40
C ALA A 324 13.51 31.29 -12.03
N ASP A 325 14.69 30.70 -11.81
CA ASP A 325 15.52 31.01 -10.64
C ASP A 325 15.70 32.51 -10.50
N GLY A 326 15.24 33.10 -9.41
CA GLY A 326 15.48 34.52 -9.12
C GLY A 326 14.30 35.39 -8.69
N ASP A 327 13.07 34.84 -8.54
CA ASP A 327 11.89 35.63 -8.13
C ASP A 327 11.52 35.53 -6.63
N ASP A 328 12.50 35.17 -5.76
CA ASP A 328 12.31 35.09 -4.30
C ASP A 328 12.26 36.49 -3.60
N GLU A 329 12.16 37.60 -4.34
CA GLU A 329 11.94 38.93 -3.77
C GLU A 329 10.47 39.38 -3.71
N ARG A 330 9.51 38.46 -3.79
CA ARG A 330 8.12 38.82 -3.44
C ARG A 330 7.95 38.73 -1.93
N GLY A 331 8.30 39.88 -1.31
CA GLY A 331 8.11 40.10 0.11
C GLY A 331 6.74 39.62 0.59
N ILE A 332 6.75 38.95 1.72
CA ILE A 332 5.57 38.56 2.51
C ILE A 332 4.68 39.77 2.64
N ILE A 333 3.53 39.75 1.99
CA ILE A 333 2.48 40.75 2.29
C ILE A 333 1.84 40.24 3.58
N GLU A 334 2.30 40.78 4.71
CA GLU A 334 1.61 40.66 5.99
C GLU A 334 0.23 41.32 5.83
N ALA A 335 -0.85 40.48 5.95
CA ALA A 335 -2.22 40.96 6.03
C ALA A 335 -2.74 40.82 7.48
#